data_2d20ba79600c386c91920614d18081b8
#
_entry.id   2d20ba79600c386c91920614d18081b8
#
_cell.length_a   1.000
_cell.length_b   1.000
_cell.length_c   1.000
_cell.angle_alpha   90.00
_cell.angle_beta   90.00
_cell.angle_gamma   90.00
#
_symmetry.space_group_name_H-M   'P 1'
#
loop_
_entity.id
_entity.type
_entity.pdbx_description
1 polymer ?
#
loop_
_entity_poly.entity_id
_entity_poly.type
_entity_poly.pdbx_seq_one_letter_code
_entity_poly.pdbx_strand_id
1 'polypeptide(L)'
;KSRSRGLGDVYKRQERYWGTPLPVWRSESGEMKCIGSIKELQDEVAKAVAAGFANPECPDDVDLHRPVVDGFTLLSDSGEPMTREPFVMDCWFDSGCAPFAQWHHPFDEEQRFNASFPVDYICEGVDQTRGWFYTLLAVSATVFDDMAYKRCLSLGLILDAEGKKMSKSRGNIVDPWDHFNREGADATRWYMVTAGAPWNPMKFDPNGVRETYAKMFLTMWNVYKFHADYAALDGFDPEAQSVPVKDRSALDRWVLSRLHTVASQYHDNFTNWQFHKACRDLEDFIVNDVSNWYVRRSRRRLWDEADSHDKLSCQHTLHEVLETVCKLVAPVSPFMVDHIHRNLTGTSVHTADWPLGVPGGLEGATADDWDDVAAKATAVLPPQDLVLERTMALVRELAEAGRRIRIDAGRRQRLPCAQGWIVAGPDLSEFHDLLAEELNVEAIEVETDLDRFQRLELAPNFRALAPKARADVNKVAGAIREAADPEALLASIRDGGADVLGVLVEATDVEVKRVEREGFAAQTVETEGDEQQHQVSLVLDMNDTPSLLSKGMARDIVRRVQAKRKDLDLAIEATIDLEIWMEHAPEMMAGDREWVATETRAAACVFHESGAQPAADSERFEVDGT
;
A
#
# COMPACT_ATOMS: atom_id res chain seq x y z
N LYS A 1 -48.36 16.39 19.97
CA LYS A 1 -47.60 15.85 21.13
C LYS A 1 -46.12 15.53 20.84
N SER A 2 -45.62 15.61 19.63
CA SER A 2 -44.20 15.27 19.31
C SER A 2 -43.24 16.48 19.31
N ARG A 3 -43.73 17.71 19.25
CA ARG A 3 -42.90 18.93 19.24
C ARG A 3 -42.48 19.43 20.65
N SER A 4 -43.14 19.01 21.70
CA SER A 4 -42.83 19.45 23.09
C SER A 4 -41.75 18.56 23.77
N ARG A 5 -41.39 17.38 23.20
CA ARG A 5 -40.37 16.51 23.78
C ARG A 5 -38.93 17.01 23.53
N GLY A 6 -38.68 17.73 22.44
CA GLY A 6 -37.35 18.25 22.13
C GLY A 6 -36.90 19.42 23.01
N LEU A 7 -37.83 20.31 23.37
CA LEU A 7 -37.53 21.47 24.23
C LEU A 7 -37.41 21.06 25.71
N GLY A 8 -38.17 20.06 26.16
CA GLY A 8 -38.08 19.54 27.53
C GLY A 8 -36.76 18.81 27.84
N ASP A 9 -36.09 18.26 26.82
CA ASP A 9 -34.83 17.54 27.01
C ASP A 9 -33.62 18.49 27.10
N VAL A 10 -33.69 19.64 26.43
CA VAL A 10 -32.66 20.68 26.52
C VAL A 10 -32.67 21.33 27.92
N TYR A 11 -33.87 21.60 28.48
CA TYR A 11 -34.00 22.17 29.82
C TYR A 11 -33.62 21.18 30.94
N LYS A 12 -33.79 19.88 30.78
CA LYS A 12 -33.39 18.88 31.79
C LYS A 12 -31.89 18.75 31.97
N ARG A 13 -31.07 19.14 31.01
CA ARG A 13 -29.61 19.13 31.11
C ARG A 13 -29.10 20.27 32.01
N GLN A 14 -29.84 21.35 32.17
CA GLN A 14 -29.52 22.47 33.04
C GLN A 14 -29.80 22.18 34.54
N GLU A 15 -30.50 21.10 34.85
CA GLU A 15 -30.78 20.67 36.24
C GLU A 15 -29.70 19.73 36.82
N ARG A 16 -28.53 19.58 36.14
CA ARG A 16 -27.43 18.81 36.71
C ARG A 16 -26.89 19.46 37.96
N TYR A 17 -26.57 18.63 38.94
CA TYR A 17 -25.94 19.10 40.18
C TYR A 17 -24.44 19.33 40.00
N TRP A 18 -23.75 18.40 39.33
CA TRP A 18 -22.29 18.42 39.12
C TRP A 18 -21.93 18.86 37.70
N GLY A 19 -20.94 19.72 37.60
CA GLY A 19 -20.40 20.29 36.37
C GLY A 19 -19.83 21.67 36.63
N THR A 20 -19.44 22.43 35.60
CA THR A 20 -18.97 23.81 35.69
C THR A 20 -20.15 24.73 36.13
N PRO A 21 -20.16 25.32 37.33
CA PRO A 21 -21.22 26.17 37.77
C PRO A 21 -21.36 27.45 36.93
N LEU A 22 -22.57 27.87 36.65
CA LEU A 22 -22.81 29.13 35.97
C LEU A 22 -22.37 30.30 36.89
N PRO A 23 -21.37 31.13 36.46
CA PRO A 23 -20.79 32.15 37.31
C PRO A 23 -21.66 33.44 37.33
N VAL A 24 -22.95 33.28 37.56
CA VAL A 24 -23.93 34.39 37.56
C VAL A 24 -24.67 34.43 38.88
N TRP A 25 -24.67 35.60 39.50
CA TRP A 25 -25.45 35.91 40.69
C TRP A 25 -26.61 36.81 40.32
N ARG A 26 -27.73 36.63 40.98
CA ARG A 26 -28.98 37.39 40.76
C ARG A 26 -29.58 37.88 42.06
N SER A 27 -30.04 39.15 42.08
CA SER A 27 -30.84 39.71 43.17
C SER A 27 -32.34 39.38 43.03
N GLU A 28 -33.16 39.62 44.07
CA GLU A 28 -34.59 39.45 43.97
C GLU A 28 -35.24 40.44 42.99
N SER A 29 -34.67 41.64 42.84
CA SER A 29 -35.12 42.64 41.86
C SER A 29 -34.76 42.26 40.41
N GLY A 30 -33.93 41.23 40.20
CA GLY A 30 -33.56 40.74 38.90
C GLY A 30 -32.23 41.30 38.35
N GLU A 31 -31.48 42.10 39.14
CA GLU A 31 -30.12 42.49 38.75
C GLU A 31 -29.25 41.25 38.66
N MET A 32 -28.36 41.20 37.64
CA MET A 32 -27.44 40.07 37.40
C MET A 32 -26.00 40.55 37.37
N LYS A 33 -25.12 39.77 37.98
CA LYS A 33 -23.66 39.97 37.94
C LYS A 33 -23.00 38.68 37.51
N CYS A 34 -22.18 38.75 36.48
CA CYS A 34 -21.37 37.62 36.00
C CYS A 34 -19.93 37.81 36.48
N ILE A 35 -19.35 36.80 37.11
CA ILE A 35 -18.00 36.83 37.68
C ILE A 35 -17.04 36.13 36.72
N GLY A 36 -15.99 36.85 36.33
CA GLY A 36 -15.03 36.39 35.33
C GLY A 36 -13.72 35.82 35.91
N SER A 37 -13.45 35.97 37.21
CA SER A 37 -12.24 35.46 37.84
C SER A 37 -12.39 35.21 39.34
N ILE A 38 -11.49 34.41 39.93
CA ILE A 38 -11.43 34.21 41.39
C ILE A 38 -11.17 35.55 42.09
N LYS A 39 -10.27 36.35 41.52
CA LYS A 39 -9.98 37.69 42.08
C LYS A 39 -11.21 38.59 42.11
N GLU A 40 -12.01 38.61 41.06
CA GLU A 40 -13.25 39.35 41.02
C GLU A 40 -14.27 38.81 42.05
N LEU A 41 -14.35 37.46 42.18
CA LEU A 41 -15.20 36.85 43.20
C LEU A 41 -14.80 37.29 44.61
N GLN A 42 -13.49 37.29 44.92
CA GLN A 42 -12.95 37.76 46.20
C GLN A 42 -13.31 39.23 46.48
N ASP A 43 -13.13 40.09 45.47
CA ASP A 43 -13.43 41.52 45.60
C ASP A 43 -14.92 41.77 45.82
N GLU A 44 -15.80 41.05 45.13
CA GLU A 44 -17.25 41.16 45.31
C GLU A 44 -17.72 40.56 46.65
N VAL A 45 -17.15 39.44 47.10
CA VAL A 45 -17.38 38.88 48.43
C VAL A 45 -16.95 39.87 49.53
N ALA A 46 -15.78 40.50 49.37
CA ALA A 46 -15.31 41.50 50.33
C ALA A 46 -16.29 42.72 50.44
N LYS A 47 -16.84 43.17 49.30
CA LYS A 47 -17.87 44.22 49.29
C LYS A 47 -19.13 43.81 50.05
N ALA A 48 -19.61 42.58 49.84
CA ALA A 48 -20.77 42.05 50.53
C ALA A 48 -20.56 41.91 52.04
N VAL A 49 -19.37 41.45 52.47
CA VAL A 49 -18.98 41.36 53.87
C VAL A 49 -18.95 42.76 54.51
N ALA A 50 -18.38 43.76 53.82
CA ALA A 50 -18.33 45.14 54.28
C ALA A 50 -19.74 45.75 54.42
N ALA A 51 -20.70 45.29 53.62
CA ALA A 51 -22.11 45.66 53.72
C ALA A 51 -22.91 44.88 54.81
N GLY A 52 -22.26 43.97 55.55
CA GLY A 52 -22.82 43.21 56.64
C GLY A 52 -23.38 41.81 56.25
N PHE A 53 -23.16 41.31 55.05
CA PHE A 53 -23.58 39.97 54.64
C PHE A 53 -22.54 38.94 55.05
N ALA A 54 -22.97 37.82 55.64
CA ALA A 54 -22.09 36.72 56.00
C ALA A 54 -21.67 35.96 54.74
N ASN A 55 -20.36 35.67 54.61
CA ASN A 55 -19.79 34.88 53.54
C ASN A 55 -18.74 33.89 54.06
N PRO A 56 -18.51 32.74 53.41
CA PRO A 56 -17.36 31.92 53.67
C PRO A 56 -16.06 32.60 53.21
N GLU A 57 -14.91 32.10 53.67
CA GLU A 57 -13.63 32.52 53.14
C GLU A 57 -13.51 32.14 51.65
N CYS A 58 -12.93 33.03 50.86
CA CYS A 58 -12.68 32.83 49.42
C CYS A 58 -11.15 32.88 49.15
N PRO A 59 -10.41 31.80 49.40
CA PRO A 59 -8.98 31.73 49.12
C PRO A 59 -8.68 31.65 47.63
N ASP A 60 -7.41 31.80 47.23
CA ASP A 60 -6.99 31.75 45.84
C ASP A 60 -7.23 30.37 45.19
N ASP A 61 -7.25 29.30 45.98
CA ASP A 61 -7.52 27.93 45.59
C ASP A 61 -8.94 27.44 45.88
N VAL A 62 -9.89 28.39 45.98
CA VAL A 62 -11.30 28.09 46.31
C VAL A 62 -11.87 27.06 45.30
N ASP A 63 -12.54 26.05 45.85
CA ASP A 63 -13.31 25.12 45.03
C ASP A 63 -14.58 25.79 44.47
N LEU A 64 -14.58 26.02 43.15
CA LEU A 64 -15.68 26.63 42.44
C LEU A 64 -16.83 25.66 42.12
N HIS A 65 -16.74 24.39 42.53
CA HIS A 65 -17.82 23.43 42.36
C HIS A 65 -18.92 23.63 43.41
N ARG A 66 -20.08 23.09 43.11
CA ARG A 66 -21.17 22.99 44.10
C ARG A 66 -20.84 21.93 45.17
N PRO A 67 -21.17 22.13 46.44
CA PRO A 67 -21.97 23.22 46.97
C PRO A 67 -21.19 24.48 47.40
N VAL A 68 -19.85 24.47 47.28
CA VAL A 68 -19.00 25.54 47.84
C VAL A 68 -19.34 26.90 47.24
N VAL A 69 -19.36 26.98 45.89
CA VAL A 69 -19.64 28.24 45.19
C VAL A 69 -21.05 28.79 45.46
N ASP A 70 -22.02 27.94 45.79
CA ASP A 70 -23.38 28.35 46.12
C ASP A 70 -23.46 29.09 47.49
N GLY A 71 -22.41 28.97 48.31
CA GLY A 71 -22.33 29.62 49.61
C GLY A 71 -21.99 31.12 49.57
N PHE A 72 -21.52 31.62 48.41
CA PHE A 72 -21.15 33.03 48.27
C PHE A 72 -22.35 33.91 47.97
N THR A 73 -22.55 34.93 48.81
CA THR A 73 -23.53 36.02 48.61
C THR A 73 -22.78 37.23 48.10
N LEU A 74 -23.21 37.81 46.98
CA LEU A 74 -22.67 39.06 46.45
C LEU A 74 -23.63 40.23 46.70
N LEU A 75 -23.20 41.43 46.38
CA LEU A 75 -24.00 42.64 46.52
C LEU A 75 -24.35 43.21 45.16
N SER A 76 -25.63 43.51 44.91
CA SER A 76 -26.08 44.23 43.72
C SER A 76 -25.70 45.70 43.79
N ASP A 77 -25.78 46.41 42.68
CA ASP A 77 -25.54 47.85 42.64
C ASP A 77 -26.60 48.65 43.44
N SER A 78 -27.80 48.08 43.56
CA SER A 78 -28.86 48.62 44.40
C SER A 78 -28.70 48.29 45.91
N GLY A 79 -27.70 47.49 46.31
CA GLY A 79 -27.43 47.08 47.67
C GLY A 79 -28.20 45.84 48.15
N GLU A 80 -28.83 45.11 47.27
CA GLU A 80 -29.54 43.87 47.58
C GLU A 80 -28.56 42.65 47.58
N PRO A 81 -28.84 41.64 48.45
CA PRO A 81 -28.08 40.40 48.36
C PRO A 81 -28.38 39.65 47.07
N MET A 82 -27.32 39.11 46.47
CA MET A 82 -27.40 38.28 45.26
C MET A 82 -27.01 36.84 45.58
N THR A 83 -27.73 35.90 45.02
CA THR A 83 -27.45 34.48 45.12
C THR A 83 -27.08 33.93 43.75
N ARG A 84 -26.21 32.93 43.72
CA ARG A 84 -25.79 32.31 42.46
C ARG A 84 -26.97 31.57 41.79
N GLU A 85 -27.06 31.66 40.48
CA GLU A 85 -27.97 30.85 39.68
C GLU A 85 -27.68 29.36 39.90
N PRO A 86 -28.67 28.49 40.25
CA PRO A 86 -28.42 27.12 40.68
C PRO A 86 -28.01 26.17 39.56
N PHE A 87 -27.79 26.69 38.39
CA PHE A 87 -27.49 25.89 37.20
C PHE A 87 -25.97 25.67 37.01
N VAL A 88 -25.64 24.61 36.26
CA VAL A 88 -24.30 24.35 35.73
C VAL A 88 -24.32 24.49 34.21
N MET A 89 -23.16 24.78 33.64
CA MET A 89 -22.99 24.88 32.19
C MET A 89 -23.34 23.55 31.50
N ASP A 90 -23.75 23.61 30.24
CA ASP A 90 -23.91 22.42 29.43
C ASP A 90 -22.52 21.81 29.13
N CYS A 91 -22.42 20.50 29.16
CA CYS A 91 -21.15 19.80 28.90
C CYS A 91 -20.56 20.06 27.49
N TRP A 92 -21.40 20.46 26.55
CA TRP A 92 -20.94 20.88 25.25
C TRP A 92 -20.29 22.27 25.26
N PHE A 93 -20.67 23.13 26.18
CA PHE A 93 -19.97 24.40 26.42
C PHE A 93 -18.57 24.11 26.99
N ASP A 94 -18.46 23.27 28.01
CA ASP A 94 -17.20 22.88 28.62
C ASP A 94 -16.24 22.30 27.56
N SER A 95 -16.74 21.37 26.77
CA SER A 95 -15.93 20.77 25.67
C SER A 95 -15.61 21.77 24.55
N GLY A 96 -16.47 22.75 24.30
CA GLY A 96 -16.22 23.83 23.34
C GLY A 96 -15.13 24.81 23.78
N CYS A 97 -14.87 24.88 25.09
CA CYS A 97 -13.78 25.69 25.68
C CYS A 97 -12.42 25.02 25.64
N ALA A 98 -12.32 23.73 25.25
CA ALA A 98 -11.09 22.94 25.33
C ALA A 98 -9.85 23.60 24.71
N PRO A 99 -9.90 24.29 23.55
CA PRO A 99 -8.71 24.86 22.93
C PRO A 99 -7.97 25.90 23.78
N PHE A 100 -8.67 26.56 24.68
CA PHE A 100 -8.09 27.59 25.54
C PHE A 100 -8.13 27.23 27.04
N ALA A 101 -9.19 26.55 27.50
CA ALA A 101 -9.34 26.16 28.88
C ALA A 101 -8.24 25.18 29.36
N GLN A 102 -7.74 24.31 28.49
CA GLN A 102 -6.65 23.39 28.82
C GLN A 102 -5.34 24.12 29.19
N TRP A 103 -5.17 25.34 28.74
CA TRP A 103 -4.02 26.20 29.04
C TRP A 103 -4.29 27.21 30.14
N HIS A 104 -5.48 27.19 30.75
CA HIS A 104 -5.94 28.18 31.71
C HIS A 104 -5.89 29.62 31.17
N HIS A 105 -5.99 29.75 29.82
CA HIS A 105 -6.01 31.08 29.17
C HIS A 105 -7.35 31.82 29.53
N PRO A 106 -7.33 33.15 29.80
CA PRO A 106 -6.19 34.08 29.62
C PRO A 106 -5.33 34.28 30.89
N PHE A 107 -5.47 33.50 31.93
CA PHE A 107 -4.84 33.72 33.24
C PHE A 107 -3.41 33.13 33.30
N ASP A 108 -3.12 32.10 32.51
CA ASP A 108 -1.85 31.39 32.52
C ASP A 108 -1.51 30.86 31.10
N GLU A 109 -0.29 30.36 30.91
CA GLU A 109 0.20 29.63 29.72
C GLU A 109 -0.09 30.31 28.36
N GLU A 110 -0.03 31.66 28.31
CA GLU A 110 -0.33 32.45 27.10
C GLU A 110 0.52 32.02 25.90
N GLN A 111 1.78 31.68 26.11
CA GLN A 111 2.68 31.24 25.03
C GLN A 111 2.21 29.91 24.42
N ARG A 112 1.77 28.95 25.24
CA ARG A 112 1.23 27.67 24.75
C ARG A 112 -0.09 27.85 24.02
N PHE A 113 -0.95 28.71 24.52
CA PHE A 113 -2.19 29.05 23.83
C PHE A 113 -1.88 29.62 22.43
N ASN A 114 -1.04 30.65 22.36
CA ASN A 114 -0.69 31.30 21.08
C ASN A 114 -0.01 30.34 20.08
N ALA A 115 0.76 29.36 20.56
CA ALA A 115 1.39 28.35 19.72
C ALA A 115 0.44 27.24 19.24
N SER A 116 -0.72 27.04 19.92
CA SER A 116 -1.62 25.92 19.62
C SER A 116 -3.02 26.34 19.19
N PHE A 117 -3.32 27.64 19.14
CA PHE A 117 -4.63 28.14 18.73
C PHE A 117 -4.54 28.96 17.42
N PRO A 118 -5.39 28.70 16.43
CA PRO A 118 -6.36 27.57 16.31
C PRO A 118 -5.65 26.21 16.26
N VAL A 119 -6.25 25.15 16.85
CA VAL A 119 -5.65 23.81 16.81
C VAL A 119 -5.51 23.31 15.38
N ASP A 120 -4.48 22.51 15.10
CA ASP A 120 -4.18 22.09 13.72
C ASP A 120 -5.29 21.22 13.14
N TYR A 121 -5.86 20.31 13.92
CA TYR A 121 -7.01 19.52 13.47
C TYR A 121 -7.86 18.97 14.61
N ILE A 122 -9.09 18.59 14.27
CA ILE A 122 -10.00 17.79 15.09
C ILE A 122 -10.51 16.60 14.30
N CYS A 123 -10.78 15.48 14.99
CA CYS A 123 -11.23 14.24 14.36
C CYS A 123 -12.24 13.54 15.25
N GLU A 124 -13.47 13.39 14.76
CA GLU A 124 -14.55 12.66 15.43
C GLU A 124 -15.58 12.17 14.40
N GLY A 125 -16.60 11.44 14.85
CA GLY A 125 -17.70 10.97 14.02
C GLY A 125 -18.56 12.09 13.43
N VAL A 126 -19.23 11.80 12.32
CA VAL A 126 -20.10 12.75 11.59
C VAL A 126 -21.23 13.33 12.46
N ASP A 127 -21.66 12.66 13.52
CA ASP A 127 -22.66 13.14 14.47
C ASP A 127 -22.19 14.38 15.25
N GLN A 128 -20.88 14.62 15.36
CA GLN A 128 -20.28 15.78 16.01
C GLN A 128 -20.41 17.09 15.20
N THR A 129 -20.91 17.05 13.99
CA THR A 129 -21.35 18.24 13.25
C THR A 129 -22.48 18.98 13.96
N ARG A 130 -23.21 18.31 14.87
CA ARG A 130 -24.23 18.87 15.76
C ARG A 130 -23.87 18.70 17.23
N GLY A 131 -22.61 18.56 17.55
CA GLY A 131 -22.05 18.40 18.89
C GLY A 131 -20.75 19.18 19.00
N TRP A 132 -19.65 18.47 19.20
CA TRP A 132 -18.36 19.07 19.52
C TRP A 132 -17.81 20.01 18.44
N PHE A 133 -17.90 19.66 17.16
CA PHE A 133 -17.42 20.55 16.08
C PHE A 133 -18.16 21.89 16.08
N TYR A 134 -19.48 21.85 16.30
CA TYR A 134 -20.30 23.06 16.38
C TYR A 134 -19.97 23.90 17.62
N THR A 135 -19.82 23.27 18.80
CA THR A 135 -19.59 24.02 20.05
C THR A 135 -18.18 24.61 20.10
N LEU A 136 -17.15 23.91 19.59
CA LEU A 136 -15.82 24.47 19.40
C LEU A 136 -15.88 25.75 18.55
N LEU A 137 -16.54 25.70 17.40
CA LEU A 137 -16.67 26.85 16.51
C LEU A 137 -17.46 27.98 17.16
N ALA A 138 -18.63 27.68 17.78
CA ALA A 138 -19.50 28.68 18.35
C ALA A 138 -18.85 29.43 19.53
N VAL A 139 -18.15 28.71 20.41
CA VAL A 139 -17.46 29.30 21.55
C VAL A 139 -16.28 30.15 21.10
N SER A 140 -15.42 29.60 20.21
CA SER A 140 -14.25 30.31 19.69
C SER A 140 -14.63 31.58 18.93
N ALA A 141 -15.59 31.51 18.02
CA ALA A 141 -16.05 32.65 17.25
C ALA A 141 -16.67 33.74 18.17
N THR A 142 -17.30 33.34 19.29
CA THR A 142 -17.85 34.29 20.23
C THR A 142 -16.80 34.99 21.10
N VAL A 143 -15.75 34.24 21.50
CA VAL A 143 -14.73 34.73 22.45
C VAL A 143 -13.56 35.39 21.72
N PHE A 144 -13.10 34.83 20.59
CA PHE A 144 -11.88 35.25 19.90
C PHE A 144 -12.13 35.85 18.51
N ASP A 145 -13.37 35.81 18.00
CA ASP A 145 -13.72 36.19 16.62
C ASP A 145 -12.92 35.38 15.57
N ASP A 146 -12.58 34.13 15.93
CA ASP A 146 -11.74 33.24 15.11
C ASP A 146 -12.22 31.79 15.19
N MET A 147 -11.69 30.93 14.30
CA MET A 147 -12.00 29.50 14.28
C MET A 147 -11.22 28.74 15.36
N ALA A 148 -11.85 27.74 15.96
CA ALA A 148 -11.17 26.88 16.94
C ALA A 148 -10.15 25.94 16.34
N TYR A 149 -10.27 25.61 15.06
CA TYR A 149 -9.46 24.58 14.38
C TYR A 149 -9.24 24.93 12.90
N LYS A 150 -8.08 24.53 12.37
CA LYS A 150 -7.71 24.73 10.97
C LYS A 150 -8.31 23.66 10.05
N ARG A 151 -8.41 22.41 10.55
CA ARG A 151 -8.90 21.25 9.79
C ARG A 151 -9.84 20.39 10.61
N CYS A 152 -10.84 19.81 9.95
CA CYS A 152 -11.80 18.89 10.58
C CYS A 152 -11.89 17.60 9.78
N LEU A 153 -11.50 16.48 10.39
CA LEU A 153 -11.70 15.14 9.82
C LEU A 153 -12.98 14.54 10.41
N SER A 154 -14.05 14.55 9.63
CA SER A 154 -15.33 13.95 10.02
C SER A 154 -15.37 12.49 9.60
N LEU A 155 -15.34 11.58 10.57
CA LEU A 155 -15.33 10.13 10.32
C LEU A 155 -16.72 9.61 9.95
N GLY A 156 -16.76 8.73 8.95
CA GLY A 156 -17.93 7.97 8.58
C GLY A 156 -18.32 6.94 9.66
N LEU A 157 -19.54 6.42 9.56
CA LEU A 157 -20.01 5.36 10.46
C LEU A 157 -19.38 4.02 10.12
N ILE A 158 -19.03 3.25 11.15
CA ILE A 158 -18.67 1.83 10.99
C ILE A 158 -19.95 1.01 11.03
N LEU A 159 -20.19 0.26 9.95
CA LEU A 159 -21.34 -0.59 9.74
C LEU A 159 -20.93 -2.06 9.82
N ASP A 160 -21.88 -2.95 10.04
CA ASP A 160 -21.62 -4.39 9.90
C ASP A 160 -21.34 -4.81 8.43
N ALA A 161 -21.03 -6.06 8.20
CA ALA A 161 -20.73 -6.58 6.86
C ALA A 161 -21.89 -6.39 5.87
N GLU A 162 -23.13 -6.39 6.35
CA GLU A 162 -24.36 -6.13 5.57
C GLU A 162 -24.64 -4.63 5.35
N GLY A 163 -23.84 -3.74 5.95
CA GLY A 163 -24.02 -2.30 5.84
C GLY A 163 -25.05 -1.71 6.80
N LYS A 164 -25.37 -2.41 7.90
CA LYS A 164 -26.31 -1.93 8.92
C LYS A 164 -25.54 -1.32 10.10
N LYS A 165 -26.12 -0.32 10.73
CA LYS A 165 -25.54 0.29 11.93
C LYS A 165 -25.42 -0.75 13.05
N MET A 166 -24.22 -0.91 13.60
CA MET A 166 -23.96 -1.76 14.76
C MET A 166 -24.68 -1.25 16.01
N SER A 167 -25.28 -2.14 16.78
CA SER A 167 -25.90 -1.82 18.06
C SER A 167 -25.98 -3.04 18.98
N LYS A 168 -25.85 -2.83 20.29
CA LYS A 168 -25.97 -3.89 21.31
C LYS A 168 -27.32 -4.62 21.22
N SER A 169 -28.39 -3.89 20.92
CA SER A 169 -29.75 -4.45 20.82
C SER A 169 -29.95 -5.38 19.59
N ARG A 170 -29.11 -5.23 18.57
CA ARG A 170 -29.16 -6.09 17.37
C ARG A 170 -28.20 -7.27 17.43
N GLY A 171 -27.26 -7.27 18.39
CA GLY A 171 -26.26 -8.33 18.51
C GLY A 171 -25.23 -8.36 17.37
N ASN A 172 -25.11 -7.28 16.58
CA ASN A 172 -24.21 -7.19 15.44
C ASN A 172 -22.95 -6.34 15.73
N ILE A 173 -22.58 -6.21 16.99
CA ILE A 173 -21.35 -5.54 17.39
C ILE A 173 -20.18 -6.51 17.25
N VAL A 174 -19.09 -6.04 16.64
CA VAL A 174 -17.81 -6.75 16.60
C VAL A 174 -16.97 -6.27 17.80
N ASP A 175 -16.48 -7.21 18.60
CA ASP A 175 -15.53 -6.90 19.65
C ASP A 175 -14.11 -6.82 19.04
N PRO A 176 -13.44 -5.66 19.10
CA PRO A 176 -12.09 -5.52 18.55
C PRO A 176 -11.06 -6.44 19.23
N TRP A 177 -11.27 -6.87 20.49
CA TRP A 177 -10.39 -7.77 21.19
C TRP A 177 -10.30 -9.15 20.54
N ASP A 178 -11.36 -9.61 19.87
CA ASP A 178 -11.33 -10.88 19.13
C ASP A 178 -10.29 -10.81 18.00
N HIS A 179 -10.17 -9.68 17.33
CA HIS A 179 -9.19 -9.44 16.27
C HIS A 179 -7.79 -9.17 16.82
N PHE A 180 -7.69 -8.37 17.89
CA PHE A 180 -6.40 -8.11 18.53
C PHE A 180 -5.73 -9.39 19.01
N ASN A 181 -6.50 -10.35 19.51
CA ASN A 181 -5.97 -11.62 20.00
C ASN A 181 -5.63 -12.62 18.88
N ARG A 182 -6.25 -12.51 17.69
CA ARG A 182 -6.04 -13.46 16.58
C ARG A 182 -5.09 -12.91 15.52
N GLU A 183 -5.36 -11.73 14.99
CA GLU A 183 -4.62 -11.12 13.90
C GLU A 183 -3.63 -10.04 14.38
N GLY A 184 -3.78 -9.58 15.60
CA GLY A 184 -2.96 -8.51 16.18
C GLY A 184 -3.54 -7.11 15.98
N ALA A 185 -3.12 -6.19 16.84
CA ALA A 185 -3.58 -4.80 16.79
C ALA A 185 -3.11 -4.09 15.52
N ASP A 186 -1.91 -4.36 15.03
CA ASP A 186 -1.34 -3.75 13.83
C ASP A 186 -2.18 -4.04 12.59
N ALA A 187 -2.58 -5.31 12.37
CA ALA A 187 -3.41 -5.69 11.24
C ALA A 187 -4.80 -5.05 11.31
N THR A 188 -5.38 -4.96 12.51
CA THR A 188 -6.68 -4.31 12.71
C THR A 188 -6.60 -2.82 12.41
N ARG A 189 -5.56 -2.12 12.91
CA ARG A 189 -5.34 -0.69 12.65
C ARG A 189 -5.13 -0.41 11.16
N TRP A 190 -4.29 -1.21 10.50
CA TRP A 190 -4.04 -1.09 9.06
C TRP A 190 -5.30 -1.29 8.23
N TYR A 191 -6.08 -2.34 8.54
CA TYR A 191 -7.36 -2.58 7.89
C TYR A 191 -8.32 -1.40 8.05
N MET A 192 -8.43 -0.83 9.25
CA MET A 192 -9.30 0.32 9.52
C MET A 192 -8.94 1.55 8.68
N VAL A 193 -7.64 1.75 8.41
CA VAL A 193 -7.18 2.86 7.57
C VAL A 193 -7.32 2.55 6.08
N THR A 194 -7.07 1.32 5.67
CA THR A 194 -7.02 0.95 4.24
C THR A 194 -8.36 0.52 3.65
N ALA A 195 -9.36 0.15 4.46
CA ALA A 195 -10.65 -0.33 3.97
C ALA A 195 -11.43 0.71 3.14
N GLY A 196 -11.23 2.01 3.40
CA GLY A 196 -11.86 3.07 2.65
C GLY A 196 -11.42 4.46 3.07
N ALA A 197 -11.90 5.49 2.38
CA ALA A 197 -11.71 6.87 2.82
C ALA A 197 -12.40 7.08 4.17
N PRO A 198 -11.73 7.70 5.17
CA PRO A 198 -12.22 7.75 6.55
C PRO A 198 -13.54 8.52 6.73
N TRP A 199 -13.87 9.44 5.82
CA TRP A 199 -15.14 10.19 5.83
C TRP A 199 -16.33 9.43 5.24
N ASN A 200 -16.11 8.29 4.60
CA ASN A 200 -17.18 7.44 4.08
C ASN A 200 -17.61 6.40 5.12
N PRO A 201 -18.89 5.99 5.11
CA PRO A 201 -19.30 4.84 5.90
C PRO A 201 -18.52 3.59 5.49
N MET A 202 -17.94 2.91 6.47
CA MET A 202 -17.14 1.70 6.27
C MET A 202 -17.93 0.47 6.67
N LYS A 203 -17.99 -0.55 5.81
CA LYS A 203 -18.46 -1.88 6.19
C LYS A 203 -17.29 -2.65 6.80
N PHE A 204 -17.44 -3.01 8.06
CA PHE A 204 -16.43 -3.81 8.74
C PHE A 204 -16.65 -5.29 8.40
N ASP A 205 -15.68 -5.87 7.68
CA ASP A 205 -15.63 -7.30 7.40
C ASP A 205 -14.52 -7.94 8.25
N PRO A 206 -14.87 -8.87 9.16
CA PRO A 206 -13.88 -9.61 9.94
C PRO A 206 -12.83 -10.36 9.09
N ASN A 207 -13.20 -10.83 7.89
CA ASN A 207 -12.27 -11.48 6.98
C ASN A 207 -11.24 -10.51 6.42
N GLY A 208 -11.62 -9.25 6.21
CA GLY A 208 -10.71 -8.20 5.73
C GLY A 208 -9.52 -7.96 6.66
N VAL A 209 -9.71 -8.08 7.97
CA VAL A 209 -8.59 -8.01 8.95
C VAL A 209 -7.63 -9.18 8.75
N ARG A 210 -8.16 -10.40 8.56
CA ARG A 210 -7.37 -11.60 8.32
C ARG A 210 -6.62 -11.53 6.98
N GLU A 211 -7.27 -11.03 5.95
CA GLU A 211 -6.64 -10.82 4.64
C GLU A 211 -5.50 -9.78 4.72
N THR A 212 -5.72 -8.69 5.43
CA THR A 212 -4.69 -7.67 5.71
C THR A 212 -3.50 -8.28 6.45
N TYR A 213 -3.75 -9.07 7.50
CA TYR A 213 -2.69 -9.79 8.21
C TYR A 213 -1.88 -10.68 7.26
N ALA A 214 -2.55 -11.51 6.48
CA ALA A 214 -1.89 -12.48 5.59
C ALA A 214 -1.14 -11.78 4.44
N LYS A 215 -1.75 -10.78 3.81
CA LYS A 215 -1.19 -10.09 2.65
C LYS A 215 -0.05 -9.15 3.01
N MET A 216 -0.23 -8.33 4.05
CA MET A 216 0.71 -7.26 4.40
C MET A 216 1.72 -7.73 5.47
N PHE A 217 1.24 -8.07 6.66
CA PHE A 217 2.11 -8.28 7.82
C PHE A 217 2.92 -9.58 7.73
N LEU A 218 2.28 -10.68 7.32
CA LEU A 218 3.00 -11.94 7.13
C LEU A 218 4.01 -11.84 5.98
N THR A 219 3.68 -11.11 4.92
CA THR A 219 4.60 -10.86 3.81
C THR A 219 5.80 -10.03 4.27
N MET A 220 5.57 -8.93 4.97
CA MET A 220 6.64 -8.09 5.52
C MET A 220 7.53 -8.86 6.49
N TRP A 221 6.92 -9.66 7.39
CA TRP A 221 7.64 -10.53 8.29
C TRP A 221 8.53 -11.55 7.57
N ASN A 222 8.03 -12.14 6.49
CA ASN A 222 8.80 -13.10 5.69
C ASN A 222 9.97 -12.43 4.96
N VAL A 223 9.81 -11.19 4.49
CA VAL A 223 10.91 -10.41 3.90
C VAL A 223 11.97 -10.11 4.95
N TYR A 224 11.55 -9.65 6.13
CA TYR A 224 12.45 -9.41 7.25
C TYR A 224 13.18 -10.70 7.68
N LYS A 225 12.44 -11.80 7.89
CA LYS A 225 13.03 -13.09 8.27
C LYS A 225 14.05 -13.55 7.24
N PHE A 226 13.72 -13.44 5.96
CA PHE A 226 14.64 -13.79 4.88
C PHE A 226 15.94 -12.96 4.96
N HIS A 227 15.86 -11.64 5.14
CA HIS A 227 17.04 -10.81 5.34
C HIS A 227 17.82 -11.20 6.59
N ALA A 228 17.14 -11.34 7.72
CA ALA A 228 17.78 -11.63 9.01
C ALA A 228 18.51 -12.99 9.03
N ASP A 229 17.89 -14.03 8.43
CA ASP A 229 18.49 -15.36 8.37
C ASP A 229 19.80 -15.34 7.57
N TYR A 230 19.84 -14.67 6.40
CA TYR A 230 21.06 -14.57 5.59
C TYR A 230 22.07 -13.57 6.15
N ALA A 231 21.64 -12.46 6.71
CA ALA A 231 22.50 -11.51 7.40
C ALA A 231 23.24 -12.16 8.57
N ALA A 232 22.53 -12.98 9.36
CA ALA A 232 23.14 -13.70 10.46
C ALA A 232 24.12 -14.81 9.98
N LEU A 233 23.77 -15.52 8.90
CA LEU A 233 24.63 -16.56 8.32
C LEU A 233 25.94 -16.00 7.79
N ASP A 234 25.86 -14.86 7.09
CA ASP A 234 27.01 -14.20 6.45
C ASP A 234 27.76 -13.26 7.41
N GLY A 235 27.28 -13.02 8.62
CA GLY A 235 27.85 -12.05 9.56
C GLY A 235 27.78 -10.61 9.04
N PHE A 236 26.70 -10.27 8.34
CA PHE A 236 26.50 -8.95 7.73
C PHE A 236 26.47 -7.85 8.79
N ASP A 237 27.30 -6.83 8.59
CA ASP A 237 27.35 -5.62 9.40
C ASP A 237 27.03 -4.41 8.51
N PRO A 238 25.89 -3.74 8.68
CA PRO A 238 25.49 -2.62 7.85
C PRO A 238 26.44 -1.42 7.94
N GLU A 239 27.25 -1.30 8.99
CA GLU A 239 28.19 -0.19 9.19
C GLU A 239 29.60 -0.48 8.66
N ALA A 240 29.98 -1.75 8.50
CA ALA A 240 31.37 -2.14 8.23
C ALA A 240 31.79 -1.89 6.77
N GLN A 241 30.93 -2.13 5.77
CA GLN A 241 31.24 -2.01 4.33
C GLN A 241 30.00 -1.55 3.58
N SER A 242 29.90 -0.27 3.22
CA SER A 242 28.83 0.19 2.36
C SER A 242 29.20 0.08 0.89
N VAL A 243 28.26 -0.45 0.08
CA VAL A 243 28.36 -0.40 -1.38
C VAL A 243 27.60 0.83 -1.87
N PRO A 244 28.25 1.78 -2.55
CA PRO A 244 27.57 2.96 -3.08
C PRO A 244 26.43 2.55 -4.02
N VAL A 245 25.27 3.21 -3.93
CA VAL A 245 24.08 2.87 -4.72
C VAL A 245 24.34 2.83 -6.22
N LYS A 246 25.18 3.74 -6.74
CA LYS A 246 25.56 3.79 -8.16
C LYS A 246 26.29 2.53 -8.66
N ASP A 247 26.96 1.82 -7.75
CA ASP A 247 27.74 0.63 -8.05
C ASP A 247 26.97 -0.67 -7.82
N ARG A 248 25.71 -0.57 -7.36
CA ARG A 248 24.80 -1.70 -7.17
C ARG A 248 24.11 -2.09 -8.49
N SER A 249 23.51 -3.26 -8.51
CA SER A 249 22.76 -3.75 -9.68
C SER A 249 21.58 -2.83 -10.04
N ALA A 250 21.12 -2.90 -11.29
CA ALA A 250 19.93 -2.18 -11.72
C ALA A 250 18.69 -2.50 -10.86
N LEU A 251 18.55 -3.76 -10.44
CA LEU A 251 17.47 -4.21 -9.59
C LEU A 251 17.50 -3.55 -8.19
N ASP A 252 18.70 -3.40 -7.61
CA ASP A 252 18.91 -2.71 -6.32
C ASP A 252 18.60 -1.21 -6.45
N ARG A 253 19.15 -0.59 -7.48
CA ARG A 253 18.92 0.85 -7.76
C ARG A 253 17.43 1.12 -8.00
N TRP A 254 16.75 0.22 -8.71
CA TRP A 254 15.33 0.34 -8.97
C TRP A 254 14.49 0.30 -7.69
N VAL A 255 14.68 -0.70 -6.80
CA VAL A 255 13.85 -0.80 -5.60
C VAL A 255 14.08 0.37 -4.65
N LEU A 256 15.29 0.92 -4.59
CA LEU A 256 15.61 2.12 -3.82
C LEU A 256 14.97 3.39 -4.41
N SER A 257 14.97 3.54 -5.74
CA SER A 257 14.26 4.62 -6.42
C SER A 257 12.75 4.52 -6.16
N ARG A 258 12.16 3.33 -6.31
CA ARG A 258 10.74 3.08 -6.00
C ARG A 258 10.41 3.39 -4.54
N LEU A 259 11.28 3.02 -3.61
CA LEU A 259 11.13 3.35 -2.19
C LEU A 259 11.03 4.86 -1.98
N HIS A 260 11.91 5.65 -2.63
CA HIS A 260 11.84 7.10 -2.56
C HIS A 260 10.53 7.64 -3.15
N THR A 261 10.12 7.15 -4.33
CA THR A 261 8.86 7.54 -4.96
C THR A 261 7.66 7.28 -4.04
N VAL A 262 7.60 6.07 -3.46
CA VAL A 262 6.52 5.69 -2.55
C VAL A 262 6.57 6.49 -1.24
N ALA A 263 7.75 6.72 -0.67
CA ALA A 263 7.91 7.52 0.54
C ALA A 263 7.45 8.97 0.33
N SER A 264 7.80 9.58 -0.82
CA SER A 264 7.35 10.92 -1.18
C SER A 264 5.83 10.98 -1.35
N GLN A 265 5.24 10.05 -2.10
CA GLN A 265 3.79 9.96 -2.28
C GLN A 265 3.06 9.68 -0.95
N TYR A 266 3.65 8.86 -0.09
CA TYR A 266 3.13 8.59 1.24
C TYR A 266 3.09 9.87 2.08
N HIS A 267 4.20 10.62 2.10
CA HIS A 267 4.28 11.90 2.81
C HIS A 267 3.23 12.89 2.30
N ASP A 268 3.14 13.09 0.98
CA ASP A 268 2.17 13.98 0.35
C ASP A 268 0.73 13.57 0.67
N ASN A 269 0.43 12.28 0.56
CA ASN A 269 -0.90 11.75 0.88
C ASN A 269 -1.25 11.93 2.37
N PHE A 270 -0.30 11.73 3.30
CA PHE A 270 -0.52 11.99 4.73
C PHE A 270 -0.75 13.46 5.01
N THR A 271 0.07 14.35 4.44
CA THR A 271 -0.07 15.81 4.57
C THR A 271 -1.42 16.30 4.05
N ASN A 272 -1.93 15.65 2.99
CA ASN A 272 -3.24 15.95 2.39
C ASN A 272 -4.39 15.10 2.96
N TRP A 273 -4.20 14.43 4.09
CA TRP A 273 -5.22 13.64 4.80
C TRP A 273 -5.78 12.45 4.00
N GLN A 274 -5.04 11.98 2.99
CA GLN A 274 -5.38 10.82 2.17
C GLN A 274 -4.75 9.53 2.73
N PHE A 275 -4.84 9.30 4.04
CA PHE A 275 -4.21 8.19 4.75
C PHE A 275 -4.43 6.83 4.10
N HIS A 276 -5.65 6.59 3.62
CA HIS A 276 -6.03 5.33 2.97
C HIS A 276 -5.29 5.09 1.66
N LYS A 277 -4.97 6.15 0.89
CA LYS A 277 -4.15 6.04 -0.32
C LYS A 277 -2.71 5.77 0.05
N ALA A 278 -2.14 6.58 0.95
CA ALA A 278 -0.77 6.41 1.42
C ALA A 278 -0.49 4.96 1.85
N CYS A 279 -1.36 4.42 2.71
CA CYS A 279 -1.19 3.07 3.22
C CYS A 279 -1.37 1.98 2.15
N ARG A 280 -2.29 2.16 1.19
CA ARG A 280 -2.47 1.20 0.09
C ARG A 280 -1.28 1.19 -0.86
N ASP A 281 -0.76 2.35 -1.21
CA ASP A 281 0.41 2.48 -2.09
C ASP A 281 1.65 1.86 -1.44
N LEU A 282 1.83 2.07 -0.12
CA LEU A 282 2.90 1.43 0.65
C LEU A 282 2.71 -0.09 0.77
N GLU A 283 1.48 -0.58 0.99
CA GLU A 283 1.17 -2.01 0.99
C GLU A 283 1.50 -2.65 -0.36
N ASP A 284 1.12 -2.00 -1.45
CA ASP A 284 1.42 -2.48 -2.81
C ASP A 284 2.93 -2.56 -3.06
N PHE A 285 3.69 -1.56 -2.65
CA PHE A 285 5.15 -1.57 -2.72
C PHE A 285 5.75 -2.74 -1.93
N ILE A 286 5.34 -2.95 -0.68
CA ILE A 286 5.88 -4.04 0.16
C ILE A 286 5.58 -5.41 -0.47
N VAL A 287 4.36 -5.62 -0.94
CA VAL A 287 3.91 -6.91 -1.45
C VAL A 287 4.44 -7.16 -2.86
N ASN A 288 4.23 -6.23 -3.78
CA ASN A 288 4.48 -6.45 -5.20
C ASN A 288 5.89 -6.06 -5.64
N ASP A 289 6.43 -4.95 -5.12
CA ASP A 289 7.76 -4.50 -5.51
C ASP A 289 8.85 -5.19 -4.68
N VAL A 290 8.73 -5.17 -3.34
CA VAL A 290 9.75 -5.76 -2.46
C VAL A 290 9.68 -7.28 -2.43
N SER A 291 8.56 -7.85 -2.00
CA SER A 291 8.45 -9.31 -1.80
C SER A 291 8.38 -10.09 -3.10
N ASN A 292 7.37 -9.79 -3.94
CA ASN A 292 7.05 -10.59 -5.13
C ASN A 292 8.02 -10.34 -6.29
N TRP A 293 8.73 -9.21 -6.29
CA TRP A 293 9.69 -8.90 -7.34
C TRP A 293 11.13 -8.89 -6.84
N TYR A 294 11.52 -7.95 -6.01
CA TYR A 294 12.90 -7.78 -5.59
C TYR A 294 13.46 -9.00 -4.84
N VAL A 295 12.81 -9.42 -3.75
CA VAL A 295 13.28 -10.58 -2.94
C VAL A 295 13.28 -11.86 -3.76
N ARG A 296 12.23 -12.09 -4.56
CA ARG A 296 12.15 -13.28 -5.38
C ARG A 296 13.31 -13.37 -6.39
N ARG A 297 13.72 -12.24 -6.96
CA ARG A 297 14.84 -12.17 -7.93
C ARG A 297 16.21 -12.23 -7.24
N SER A 298 16.30 -11.75 -6.03
CA SER A 298 17.54 -11.67 -5.26
C SER A 298 17.92 -12.94 -4.51
N ARG A 299 17.05 -13.96 -4.49
CA ARG A 299 17.29 -15.19 -3.71
C ARG A 299 18.61 -15.87 -4.03
N ARG A 300 18.95 -16.02 -5.32
CA ARG A 300 20.18 -16.67 -5.76
C ARG A 300 21.42 -15.89 -5.34
N ARG A 301 21.34 -14.57 -5.35
CA ARG A 301 22.44 -13.68 -4.93
C ARG A 301 22.83 -13.91 -3.47
N LEU A 302 21.83 -14.18 -2.59
CA LEU A 302 22.06 -14.46 -1.17
C LEU A 302 22.42 -15.93 -0.90
N TRP A 303 22.12 -16.85 -1.83
CA TRP A 303 22.48 -18.26 -1.71
C TRP A 303 23.93 -18.55 -2.10
N ASP A 304 24.58 -17.64 -2.84
CA ASP A 304 25.97 -17.78 -3.22
C ASP A 304 26.85 -17.87 -1.96
N GLU A 305 27.75 -18.85 -1.93
CA GLU A 305 28.68 -19.04 -0.79
C GLU A 305 29.84 -18.03 -0.83
N ALA A 306 30.08 -17.39 -1.96
CA ALA A 306 31.12 -16.39 -2.11
C ALA A 306 30.67 -15.03 -1.53
N ASP A 307 31.54 -14.39 -0.77
CA ASP A 307 31.40 -12.98 -0.36
C ASP A 307 31.57 -12.08 -1.60
N SER A 308 30.52 -12.01 -2.41
CA SER A 308 30.54 -11.21 -3.62
C SER A 308 30.06 -9.79 -3.36
N HIS A 309 30.58 -8.83 -4.14
CA HIS A 309 30.10 -7.45 -4.14
C HIS A 309 28.59 -7.38 -4.41
N ASP A 310 28.05 -8.25 -5.24
CA ASP A 310 26.63 -8.33 -5.56
C ASP A 310 25.79 -8.82 -4.38
N LYS A 311 26.27 -9.82 -3.64
CA LYS A 311 25.63 -10.31 -2.41
C LYS A 311 25.57 -9.22 -1.35
N LEU A 312 26.70 -8.53 -1.12
CA LEU A 312 26.78 -7.42 -0.16
C LEU A 312 25.84 -6.26 -0.57
N SER A 313 25.78 -5.94 -1.86
CA SER A 313 24.84 -4.93 -2.41
C SER A 313 23.39 -5.28 -2.11
N CYS A 314 23.03 -6.55 -2.30
CA CYS A 314 21.68 -7.04 -2.00
C CYS A 314 21.34 -6.94 -0.51
N GLN A 315 22.27 -7.30 0.38
CA GLN A 315 22.08 -7.20 1.84
C GLN A 315 21.88 -5.77 2.29
N HIS A 316 22.71 -4.83 1.84
CA HIS A 316 22.55 -3.41 2.13
C HIS A 316 21.21 -2.87 1.62
N THR A 317 20.85 -3.21 0.39
CA THR A 317 19.59 -2.76 -0.20
C THR A 317 18.37 -3.26 0.57
N LEU A 318 18.35 -4.53 0.97
CA LEU A 318 17.27 -5.07 1.80
C LEU A 318 17.21 -4.42 3.18
N HIS A 319 18.37 -4.17 3.79
CA HIS A 319 18.45 -3.49 5.08
C HIS A 319 17.85 -2.09 5.01
N GLU A 320 18.29 -1.27 4.05
CA GLU A 320 17.81 0.09 3.82
C GLU A 320 16.31 0.14 3.50
N VAL A 321 15.82 -0.79 2.68
CA VAL A 321 14.38 -0.90 2.37
C VAL A 321 13.57 -1.25 3.61
N LEU A 322 13.98 -2.23 4.39
CA LEU A 322 13.27 -2.67 5.59
C LEU A 322 13.25 -1.60 6.67
N GLU A 323 14.40 -0.94 6.92
CA GLU A 323 14.48 0.16 7.88
C GLU A 323 13.52 1.28 7.50
N THR A 324 13.53 1.72 6.25
CA THR A 324 12.66 2.80 5.75
C THR A 324 11.18 2.41 5.80
N VAL A 325 10.85 1.18 5.37
CA VAL A 325 9.46 0.67 5.43
C VAL A 325 8.96 0.64 6.88
N CYS A 326 9.80 0.26 7.85
CA CYS A 326 9.42 0.31 9.27
C CYS A 326 9.02 1.73 9.69
N LYS A 327 9.79 2.74 9.29
CA LYS A 327 9.50 4.16 9.58
C LYS A 327 8.18 4.61 8.95
N LEU A 328 7.90 4.21 7.71
CA LEU A 328 6.65 4.57 7.02
C LEU A 328 5.41 3.86 7.59
N VAL A 329 5.53 2.62 8.03
CA VAL A 329 4.42 1.84 8.61
C VAL A 329 4.09 2.26 10.05
N ALA A 330 5.10 2.68 10.83
CA ALA A 330 5.00 2.96 12.26
C ALA A 330 3.86 3.92 12.68
N PRO A 331 3.53 5.00 11.94
CA PRO A 331 2.42 5.90 12.32
C PRO A 331 1.08 5.20 12.42
N VAL A 332 0.87 4.14 11.64
CA VAL A 332 -0.40 3.38 11.61
C VAL A 332 -0.30 2.08 12.39
N SER A 333 0.76 1.31 12.21
CA SER A 333 0.94 -0.03 12.79
C SER A 333 2.29 -0.13 13.50
N PRO A 334 2.36 0.29 14.78
CA PRO A 334 3.62 0.57 15.46
C PRO A 334 4.36 -0.65 16.02
N PHE A 335 3.67 -1.78 16.32
CA PHE A 335 4.24 -2.79 17.21
C PHE A 335 5.23 -3.73 16.51
N MET A 336 4.81 -4.34 15.39
CA MET A 336 5.69 -5.25 14.64
C MET A 336 6.89 -4.51 14.06
N VAL A 337 6.68 -3.32 13.54
CA VAL A 337 7.76 -2.55 12.90
C VAL A 337 8.76 -2.00 13.91
N ASP A 338 8.36 -1.69 15.14
CA ASP A 338 9.31 -1.33 16.20
C ASP A 338 10.21 -2.53 16.57
N HIS A 339 9.63 -3.73 16.64
CA HIS A 339 10.40 -4.95 16.87
C HIS A 339 11.41 -5.20 15.73
N ILE A 340 10.99 -5.10 14.48
CA ILE A 340 11.87 -5.26 13.31
C ILE A 340 12.97 -4.19 13.31
N HIS A 341 12.61 -2.93 13.48
CA HIS A 341 13.55 -1.81 13.46
C HIS A 341 14.60 -1.92 14.58
N ARG A 342 14.20 -2.33 15.79
CA ARG A 342 15.16 -2.58 16.88
C ARG A 342 16.14 -3.69 16.55
N ASN A 343 15.70 -4.72 15.86
CA ASN A 343 16.60 -5.81 15.46
C ASN A 343 17.56 -5.38 14.33
N LEU A 344 17.13 -4.46 13.46
CA LEU A 344 17.97 -3.94 12.37
C LEU A 344 18.97 -2.86 12.83
N THR A 345 18.56 -1.97 13.74
CA THR A 345 19.30 -0.73 14.05
C THR A 345 19.68 -0.59 15.53
N GLY A 346 19.16 -1.47 16.42
CA GLY A 346 19.32 -1.34 17.85
C GLY A 346 18.43 -0.29 18.53
N THR A 347 17.69 0.53 17.77
CA THR A 347 16.88 1.64 18.29
C THR A 347 15.40 1.51 17.97
N SER A 348 14.55 2.21 18.73
CA SER A 348 13.11 2.25 18.46
C SER A 348 12.80 3.03 17.19
N VAL A 349 11.87 2.53 16.37
CA VAL A 349 11.37 3.24 15.19
C VAL A 349 10.69 4.57 15.57
N HIS A 350 10.14 4.66 16.78
CA HIS A 350 9.42 5.84 17.26
C HIS A 350 10.36 7.01 17.67
N THR A 351 11.66 6.76 17.73
CA THR A 351 12.69 7.78 17.96
C THR A 351 13.58 7.99 16.73
N ALA A 352 13.27 7.33 15.63
CA ALA A 352 14.00 7.48 14.38
C ALA A 352 13.50 8.69 13.58
N ASP A 353 14.41 9.30 12.82
CA ASP A 353 14.08 10.40 11.92
C ASP A 353 13.20 9.93 10.74
N TRP A 354 12.38 10.86 10.24
CA TRP A 354 11.56 10.61 9.06
C TRP A 354 12.44 10.37 7.82
N PRO A 355 12.14 9.36 6.97
CA PRO A 355 13.08 8.93 5.92
C PRO A 355 13.32 9.95 4.79
N LEU A 356 12.46 10.93 4.62
CA LEU A 356 12.65 12.03 3.65
C LEU A 356 13.46 13.19 4.24
N GLY A 357 13.94 13.03 5.47
CA GLY A 357 14.59 14.08 6.22
C GLY A 357 13.55 15.03 6.82
N VAL A 358 13.68 15.27 8.13
CA VAL A 358 13.11 16.46 8.73
C VAL A 358 14.30 17.40 8.91
N PRO A 359 14.21 18.64 8.45
CA PRO A 359 15.32 19.58 8.61
C PRO A 359 15.69 19.68 10.06
N GLY A 360 16.97 19.74 10.32
CA GLY A 360 17.55 19.69 11.64
C GLY A 360 16.85 20.58 12.63
N GLY A 361 16.35 19.95 13.69
CA GLY A 361 15.88 20.56 14.91
C GLY A 361 14.60 21.37 14.76
N LEU A 362 13.48 20.77 15.15
CA LEU A 362 12.21 21.47 15.40
C LEU A 362 12.29 22.47 16.59
N GLU A 363 13.47 22.71 17.16
CA GLU A 363 13.63 23.72 18.20
C GLU A 363 13.31 25.11 17.64
N GLY A 364 12.06 25.55 17.82
CA GLY A 364 11.57 26.87 17.46
C GLY A 364 10.93 27.02 16.09
N ALA A 365 10.75 25.95 15.31
CA ALA A 365 10.02 26.02 14.03
C ALA A 365 8.52 26.17 14.27
N THR A 366 7.91 27.17 13.64
CA THR A 366 6.45 27.36 13.61
C THR A 366 5.83 26.62 12.42
N ALA A 367 4.53 26.48 12.40
CA ALA A 367 3.81 25.83 11.27
C ALA A 367 4.08 26.51 9.91
N ASP A 368 4.43 27.79 9.93
CA ASP A 368 4.76 28.57 8.72
C ASP A 368 6.17 28.27 8.19
N ASP A 369 7.03 27.64 9.00
CA ASP A 369 8.40 27.27 8.61
C ASP A 369 8.49 25.92 7.91
N TRP A 370 7.38 25.15 7.83
CA TRP A 370 7.37 23.78 7.25
C TRP A 370 7.82 23.71 5.80
N ASP A 371 7.42 24.67 4.96
CA ASP A 371 7.80 24.67 3.54
C ASP A 371 9.30 24.97 3.38
N ASP A 372 9.86 25.87 4.20
CA ASP A 372 11.31 26.18 4.26
C ASP A 372 12.12 25.05 4.89
N VAL A 373 11.51 24.36 5.84
CA VAL A 373 12.05 23.21 6.56
C VAL A 373 12.13 22.00 5.63
N ALA A 374 11.07 21.70 4.87
CA ALA A 374 11.08 20.65 3.87
C ALA A 374 12.10 20.88 2.74
N ALA A 375 12.30 22.13 2.33
CA ALA A 375 13.28 22.48 1.29
C ALA A 375 14.75 22.33 1.75
N LYS A 376 15.03 22.33 3.05
CA LYS A 376 16.37 22.18 3.64
C LYS A 376 16.71 20.77 4.09
N ALA A 377 15.75 19.83 4.02
CA ALA A 377 15.99 18.44 4.36
C ALA A 377 16.98 17.82 3.39
N THR A 378 18.09 17.35 3.90
CA THR A 378 18.95 16.44 3.13
C THR A 378 18.18 15.13 3.04
N ALA A 379 17.67 14.79 1.84
CA ALA A 379 17.00 13.53 1.62
C ALA A 379 17.92 12.37 2.05
N VAL A 380 17.48 11.56 2.98
CA VAL A 380 18.23 10.38 3.46
C VAL A 380 18.18 9.27 2.41
N LEU A 381 17.10 9.25 1.61
CA LEU A 381 16.93 8.26 0.55
C LEU A 381 17.72 8.63 -0.72
N PRO A 382 18.22 7.62 -1.46
CA PRO A 382 18.83 7.84 -2.76
C PRO A 382 17.90 8.62 -3.69
N PRO A 383 18.43 9.43 -4.63
CA PRO A 383 17.60 10.18 -5.56
C PRO A 383 16.75 9.26 -6.43
N GLN A 384 15.57 9.73 -6.82
CA GLN A 384 14.68 9.02 -7.74
C GLN A 384 15.30 8.90 -9.13
N ASP A 385 15.15 7.72 -9.73
CA ASP A 385 15.44 7.46 -11.14
C ASP A 385 14.14 7.01 -11.84
N LEU A 386 13.36 7.99 -12.27
CA LEU A 386 12.07 7.75 -12.91
C LEU A 386 12.21 7.04 -14.26
N VAL A 387 13.37 7.14 -14.93
CA VAL A 387 13.62 6.41 -16.17
C VAL A 387 13.78 4.93 -15.85
N LEU A 388 14.59 4.60 -14.85
CA LEU A 388 14.77 3.23 -14.37
C LEU A 388 13.45 2.62 -13.87
N GLU A 389 12.62 3.39 -13.15
CA GLU A 389 11.30 2.92 -12.70
C GLU A 389 10.37 2.57 -13.87
N ARG A 390 10.29 3.42 -14.90
CA ARG A 390 9.50 3.17 -16.11
C ARG A 390 10.05 1.97 -16.89
N THR A 391 11.36 1.87 -17.02
CA THR A 391 12.01 0.73 -17.69
C THR A 391 11.68 -0.59 -16.98
N MET A 392 11.76 -0.64 -15.64
CA MET A 392 11.39 -1.83 -14.89
C MET A 392 9.89 -2.13 -14.96
N ALA A 393 9.02 -1.12 -15.03
CA ALA A 393 7.60 -1.34 -15.26
C ALA A 393 7.37 -2.07 -16.58
N LEU A 394 8.01 -1.63 -17.67
CA LEU A 394 7.96 -2.34 -18.96
C LEU A 394 8.52 -3.77 -18.86
N VAL A 395 9.64 -3.97 -18.17
CA VAL A 395 10.21 -5.31 -17.92
C VAL A 395 9.18 -6.23 -17.25
N ARG A 396 8.47 -5.73 -16.26
CA ARG A 396 7.43 -6.50 -15.55
C ARG A 396 6.22 -6.80 -16.44
N GLU A 397 5.81 -5.86 -17.27
CA GLU A 397 4.73 -6.06 -18.24
C GLU A 397 5.11 -7.08 -19.32
N LEU A 398 6.34 -7.05 -19.81
CA LEU A 398 6.86 -8.06 -20.75
C LEU A 398 6.92 -9.45 -20.09
N ALA A 399 7.33 -9.54 -18.82
CA ALA A 399 7.30 -10.80 -18.08
C ALA A 399 5.85 -11.34 -17.93
N GLU A 400 4.88 -10.47 -17.71
CA GLU A 400 3.46 -10.85 -17.66
C GLU A 400 2.94 -11.27 -19.05
N ALA A 401 3.31 -10.54 -20.09
CA ALA A 401 2.98 -10.90 -21.47
C ALA A 401 3.51 -12.29 -21.82
N GLY A 402 4.74 -12.61 -21.42
CA GLY A 402 5.31 -13.94 -21.63
C GLY A 402 4.55 -15.06 -20.92
N ARG A 403 4.05 -14.80 -19.71
CA ARG A 403 3.17 -15.75 -19.02
C ARG A 403 1.85 -15.97 -19.77
N ARG A 404 1.25 -14.91 -20.32
CA ARG A 404 0.01 -15.00 -21.13
C ARG A 404 0.26 -15.76 -22.43
N ILE A 405 1.32 -15.44 -23.17
CA ILE A 405 1.72 -16.16 -24.37
C ILE A 405 1.77 -17.68 -24.11
N ARG A 406 2.39 -18.09 -23.01
CA ARG A 406 2.52 -19.52 -22.65
C ARG A 406 1.19 -20.16 -22.30
N ILE A 407 0.31 -19.46 -21.58
CA ILE A 407 -1.03 -19.94 -21.21
C ILE A 407 -1.88 -20.11 -22.47
N ASP A 408 -1.90 -19.12 -23.36
CA ASP A 408 -2.70 -19.12 -24.58
C ASP A 408 -2.24 -20.23 -25.56
N ALA A 409 -0.92 -20.47 -25.59
CA ALA A 409 -0.34 -21.57 -26.39
C ALA A 409 -0.39 -22.94 -25.70
N GLY A 410 -0.94 -23.05 -24.47
CA GLY A 410 -0.96 -24.29 -23.71
C GLY A 410 0.42 -24.79 -23.29
N ARG A 411 1.45 -23.90 -23.32
CA ARG A 411 2.84 -24.25 -22.99
C ARG A 411 3.08 -24.07 -21.49
N ARG A 412 3.70 -25.06 -20.87
CA ARG A 412 4.00 -25.01 -19.43
C ARG A 412 5.04 -23.94 -19.11
N GLN A 413 4.84 -23.27 -17.99
CA GLN A 413 5.75 -22.21 -17.52
C GLN A 413 7.19 -22.71 -17.27
N ARG A 414 7.38 -24.00 -16.92
CA ARG A 414 8.69 -24.60 -16.62
C ARG A 414 9.44 -25.10 -17.80
N LEU A 415 8.74 -25.36 -18.91
CA LEU A 415 9.39 -25.76 -20.14
C LEU A 415 10.03 -24.52 -20.77
N PRO A 416 11.36 -24.43 -20.87
CA PRO A 416 12.02 -23.27 -21.43
C PRO A 416 11.70 -23.10 -22.92
N CYS A 417 11.79 -21.85 -23.41
CA CYS A 417 11.86 -21.58 -24.86
C CYS A 417 13.31 -21.33 -25.24
N ALA A 418 13.67 -21.64 -26.49
CA ALA A 418 15.01 -21.38 -26.95
C ALA A 418 15.32 -19.88 -27.01
N GLN A 419 14.38 -19.09 -27.51
CA GLN A 419 14.61 -17.69 -27.83
C GLN A 419 13.37 -16.84 -27.50
N GLY A 420 13.61 -15.61 -27.03
CA GLY A 420 12.65 -14.53 -26.96
C GLY A 420 13.14 -13.30 -27.72
N TRP A 421 12.23 -12.54 -28.30
CA TRP A 421 12.55 -11.27 -28.99
C TRP A 421 11.70 -10.14 -28.44
N ILE A 422 12.36 -9.00 -28.24
CA ILE A 422 11.70 -7.73 -27.92
C ILE A 422 11.71 -6.92 -29.20
N VAL A 423 10.52 -6.65 -29.74
CA VAL A 423 10.37 -5.98 -31.03
C VAL A 423 9.89 -4.56 -30.83
N ALA A 424 10.57 -3.60 -31.46
CA ALA A 424 10.28 -2.17 -31.40
C ALA A 424 10.31 -1.56 -29.99
N GLY A 425 11.08 -2.15 -29.06
CA GLY A 425 11.24 -1.68 -27.69
C GLY A 425 12.43 -0.73 -27.50
N PRO A 426 12.50 -0.07 -26.32
CA PRO A 426 13.69 0.65 -25.90
C PRO A 426 14.86 -0.31 -25.62
N ASP A 427 16.04 0.23 -25.38
CA ASP A 427 17.19 -0.56 -24.92
C ASP A 427 16.92 -1.12 -23.51
N LEU A 428 16.80 -2.44 -23.42
CA LEU A 428 16.61 -3.20 -22.19
C LEU A 428 17.81 -4.11 -21.89
N SER A 429 18.97 -3.85 -22.47
CA SER A 429 20.15 -4.72 -22.37
C SER A 429 20.57 -5.00 -20.92
N GLU A 430 20.44 -4.02 -20.01
CA GLU A 430 20.72 -4.18 -18.58
C GLU A 430 19.76 -5.19 -17.89
N PHE A 431 18.62 -5.49 -18.50
CA PHE A 431 17.58 -6.39 -17.96
C PHE A 431 17.40 -7.69 -18.75
N HIS A 432 18.25 -7.96 -19.75
CA HIS A 432 18.09 -9.15 -20.57
C HIS A 432 18.18 -10.44 -19.74
N ASP A 433 19.12 -10.55 -18.81
CA ASP A 433 19.25 -11.72 -17.94
C ASP A 433 18.01 -11.90 -17.04
N LEU A 434 17.53 -10.82 -16.46
CA LEU A 434 16.34 -10.82 -15.64
C LEU A 434 15.10 -11.24 -16.45
N LEU A 435 14.95 -10.70 -17.65
CA LEU A 435 13.85 -11.07 -18.55
C LEU A 435 13.97 -12.52 -19.01
N ALA A 436 15.17 -13.00 -19.35
CA ALA A 436 15.40 -14.37 -19.74
C ALA A 436 14.98 -15.35 -18.63
N GLU A 437 15.31 -15.04 -17.38
CA GLU A 437 14.86 -15.82 -16.23
C GLU A 437 13.34 -15.77 -16.04
N GLU A 438 12.71 -14.57 -16.10
CA GLU A 438 11.26 -14.42 -15.91
C GLU A 438 10.46 -15.09 -17.01
N LEU A 439 10.91 -14.94 -18.24
CA LEU A 439 10.28 -15.55 -19.41
C LEU A 439 10.61 -17.02 -19.55
N ASN A 440 11.58 -17.52 -18.79
CA ASN A 440 12.13 -18.86 -18.92
C ASN A 440 12.54 -19.15 -20.38
N VAL A 441 13.41 -18.28 -20.95
CA VAL A 441 14.03 -18.43 -22.26
C VAL A 441 15.54 -18.54 -22.12
N GLU A 442 16.21 -19.17 -23.09
CA GLU A 442 17.67 -19.30 -23.02
C GLU A 442 18.40 -18.03 -23.46
N ALA A 443 17.79 -17.25 -24.34
CA ALA A 443 18.33 -15.96 -24.77
C ALA A 443 17.21 -14.97 -25.13
N ILE A 444 17.53 -13.67 -25.03
CA ILE A 444 16.68 -12.57 -25.50
C ILE A 444 17.47 -11.76 -26.52
N GLU A 445 16.83 -11.42 -27.62
CA GLU A 445 17.35 -10.55 -28.65
C GLU A 445 16.39 -9.36 -28.89
N VAL A 446 16.95 -8.29 -29.39
CA VAL A 446 16.17 -7.14 -29.84
C VAL A 446 15.97 -7.25 -31.34
N GLU A 447 14.74 -7.05 -31.82
CA GLU A 447 14.40 -7.08 -33.23
C GLU A 447 13.60 -5.82 -33.57
N THR A 448 13.74 -5.32 -34.76
CA THR A 448 13.06 -4.13 -35.24
C THR A 448 11.84 -4.45 -36.11
N ASP A 449 11.81 -5.63 -36.69
CA ASP A 449 10.79 -6.05 -37.65
C ASP A 449 9.91 -7.18 -37.12
N LEU A 450 8.65 -6.85 -36.83
CA LEU A 450 7.66 -7.82 -36.38
C LEU A 450 7.19 -8.77 -37.50
N ASP A 451 7.33 -8.38 -38.78
CA ASP A 451 6.90 -9.16 -39.94
C ASP A 451 7.73 -10.44 -40.10
N ARG A 452 8.90 -10.52 -39.46
CA ARG A 452 9.68 -11.77 -39.31
C ARG A 452 8.88 -12.88 -38.61
N PHE A 453 8.05 -12.55 -37.65
CA PHE A 453 7.32 -13.48 -36.78
C PHE A 453 5.84 -13.59 -37.12
N GLN A 454 5.30 -12.65 -37.90
CA GLN A 454 3.91 -12.59 -38.29
C GLN A 454 3.77 -12.65 -39.82
N ARG A 455 2.62 -13.06 -40.26
CA ARG A 455 2.22 -12.95 -41.65
C ARG A 455 0.93 -12.14 -41.73
N LEU A 456 0.84 -11.40 -42.83
CA LEU A 456 -0.38 -10.67 -43.13
C LEU A 456 -1.42 -11.67 -43.67
N GLU A 457 -2.60 -11.64 -43.08
CA GLU A 457 -3.79 -12.33 -43.59
C GLU A 457 -4.90 -11.30 -43.87
N LEU A 458 -5.55 -11.46 -45.00
CA LEU A 458 -6.69 -10.65 -45.37
C LEU A 458 -7.98 -11.42 -45.04
N ALA A 459 -8.75 -10.91 -44.09
CA ALA A 459 -10.06 -11.45 -43.78
C ALA A 459 -11.14 -10.72 -44.57
N PRO A 460 -11.96 -11.41 -45.37
CA PRO A 460 -13.02 -10.76 -46.13
C PRO A 460 -14.12 -10.24 -45.21
N ASN A 461 -14.52 -8.99 -45.40
CA ASN A 461 -15.68 -8.40 -44.76
C ASN A 461 -16.95 -8.78 -45.57
N PHE A 462 -17.60 -9.86 -45.15
CA PHE A 462 -18.77 -10.37 -45.84
C PHE A 462 -19.91 -9.35 -45.96
N ARG A 463 -20.06 -8.45 -45.01
CA ARG A 463 -21.11 -7.43 -45.03
C ARG A 463 -20.89 -6.39 -46.14
N ALA A 464 -19.64 -6.06 -46.38
CA ALA A 464 -19.28 -5.12 -47.45
C ALA A 464 -19.17 -5.81 -48.80
N LEU A 465 -18.66 -7.04 -48.86
CA LEU A 465 -18.48 -7.85 -50.09
C LEU A 465 -19.80 -8.39 -50.69
N ALA A 466 -20.78 -8.74 -49.87
CA ALA A 466 -22.00 -9.39 -50.35
C ALA A 466 -22.79 -8.60 -51.39
N PRO A 467 -22.95 -7.25 -51.28
CA PRO A 467 -23.62 -6.44 -52.32
C PRO A 467 -22.89 -6.42 -53.66
N LYS A 468 -21.53 -6.53 -53.63
CA LYS A 468 -20.65 -6.47 -54.80
C LYS A 468 -20.53 -7.83 -55.50
N ALA A 469 -20.23 -8.87 -54.75
CA ALA A 469 -19.97 -10.22 -55.25
C ALA A 469 -21.20 -11.12 -55.40
N ARG A 470 -22.35 -10.76 -54.82
CA ARG A 470 -23.63 -11.45 -54.92
C ARG A 470 -23.53 -13.00 -54.71
N ALA A 471 -23.83 -13.79 -55.76
CA ALA A 471 -23.78 -15.23 -55.70
C ALA A 471 -22.35 -15.80 -55.54
N ASP A 472 -21.33 -15.04 -55.89
CA ASP A 472 -19.93 -15.46 -55.86
C ASP A 472 -19.19 -14.99 -54.60
N VAL A 473 -19.89 -14.43 -53.61
CA VAL A 473 -19.27 -13.89 -52.38
C VAL A 473 -18.36 -14.88 -51.68
N ASN A 474 -18.72 -16.15 -51.61
CA ASN A 474 -17.89 -17.17 -50.96
C ASN A 474 -16.63 -17.50 -51.78
N LYS A 475 -16.69 -17.46 -53.13
CA LYS A 475 -15.53 -17.66 -53.97
C LYS A 475 -14.54 -16.51 -53.89
N VAL A 476 -15.04 -15.28 -53.92
CA VAL A 476 -14.24 -14.04 -53.74
C VAL A 476 -13.63 -14.00 -52.37
N ALA A 477 -14.38 -14.31 -51.34
CA ALA A 477 -13.89 -14.38 -49.97
C ALA A 477 -12.81 -15.48 -49.80
N GLY A 478 -12.96 -16.65 -50.48
CA GLY A 478 -11.92 -17.67 -50.51
C GLY A 478 -10.64 -17.18 -51.20
N ALA A 479 -10.78 -16.55 -52.37
CA ALA A 479 -9.62 -16.02 -53.10
C ALA A 479 -8.86 -14.91 -52.34
N ILE A 480 -9.56 -14.10 -51.54
CA ILE A 480 -8.93 -13.12 -50.66
C ILE A 480 -8.15 -13.80 -49.52
N ARG A 481 -8.70 -14.84 -48.90
CA ARG A 481 -8.05 -15.57 -47.79
C ARG A 481 -6.84 -16.38 -48.28
N GLU A 482 -6.94 -16.95 -49.46
CA GLU A 482 -5.94 -17.83 -50.04
C GLU A 482 -5.00 -17.08 -51.02
N ALA A 483 -4.95 -15.77 -50.94
CA ALA A 483 -4.08 -14.96 -51.79
C ALA A 483 -2.62 -15.40 -51.60
N ALA A 484 -1.97 -15.72 -52.71
CA ALA A 484 -0.58 -16.17 -52.69
C ALA A 484 0.40 -15.09 -52.17
N ASP A 485 0.05 -13.82 -52.39
CA ASP A 485 0.77 -12.66 -51.88
C ASP A 485 -0.26 -11.68 -51.30
N PRO A 486 -0.59 -11.78 -49.99
CA PRO A 486 -1.52 -10.91 -49.34
C PRO A 486 -1.05 -9.44 -49.28
N GLU A 487 0.25 -9.19 -49.26
CA GLU A 487 0.82 -7.85 -49.19
C GLU A 487 0.64 -7.11 -50.53
N ALA A 488 0.97 -7.78 -51.65
CA ALA A 488 0.71 -7.23 -52.96
C ALA A 488 -0.77 -7.00 -53.21
N LEU A 489 -1.64 -7.91 -52.75
CA LEU A 489 -3.10 -7.71 -52.84
C LEU A 489 -3.56 -6.53 -52.00
N LEU A 490 -3.08 -6.38 -50.79
CA LEU A 490 -3.41 -5.25 -49.92
C LEU A 490 -2.93 -3.90 -50.50
N ALA A 491 -1.71 -3.90 -51.07
CA ALA A 491 -1.18 -2.72 -51.73
C ALA A 491 -2.08 -2.28 -52.91
N SER A 492 -2.51 -3.22 -53.74
CA SER A 492 -3.44 -2.96 -54.85
C SER A 492 -4.81 -2.48 -54.37
N ILE A 493 -5.34 -3.05 -53.27
CA ILE A 493 -6.59 -2.64 -52.64
C ILE A 493 -6.51 -1.19 -52.15
N ARG A 494 -5.37 -0.80 -51.57
CA ARG A 494 -5.14 0.57 -51.08
C ARG A 494 -4.93 1.60 -52.18
N ASP A 495 -4.41 1.18 -53.33
CA ASP A 495 -4.14 2.02 -54.49
C ASP A 495 -5.36 2.15 -55.45
N GLY A 496 -6.57 1.93 -54.91
CA GLY A 496 -7.82 2.19 -55.65
C GLY A 496 -8.67 0.95 -55.90
N GLY A 497 -8.27 -0.21 -55.33
CA GLY A 497 -9.01 -1.46 -55.42
C GLY A 497 -8.31 -2.54 -56.26
N ALA A 498 -8.59 -3.78 -55.96
CA ALA A 498 -8.07 -4.94 -56.67
C ALA A 498 -9.18 -5.76 -57.32
N ASP A 499 -8.98 -6.19 -58.53
CA ASP A 499 -9.90 -7.15 -59.17
C ASP A 499 -9.64 -8.58 -58.65
N VAL A 500 -10.63 -9.13 -57.92
CA VAL A 500 -10.58 -10.50 -57.46
C VAL A 500 -11.75 -11.27 -58.05
N LEU A 501 -11.45 -12.13 -58.98
CA LEU A 501 -12.44 -12.91 -59.74
C LEU A 501 -13.53 -12.06 -60.41
N GLY A 502 -13.18 -10.87 -60.96
CA GLY A 502 -14.10 -9.99 -61.62
C GLY A 502 -14.91 -9.08 -60.67
N VAL A 503 -14.56 -9.05 -59.40
CA VAL A 503 -15.15 -8.18 -58.39
C VAL A 503 -14.10 -7.17 -57.90
N LEU A 504 -14.40 -5.89 -57.97
CA LEU A 504 -13.56 -4.81 -57.43
C LEU A 504 -13.62 -4.85 -55.90
N VAL A 505 -12.53 -5.26 -55.28
CA VAL A 505 -12.35 -5.32 -53.80
C VAL A 505 -11.63 -4.05 -53.35
N GLU A 506 -12.26 -3.32 -52.45
CA GLU A 506 -11.75 -2.07 -51.86
C GLU A 506 -11.35 -2.27 -50.38
N ALA A 507 -10.73 -1.28 -49.79
CA ALA A 507 -10.23 -1.34 -48.42
C ALA A 507 -11.31 -1.69 -47.36
N THR A 508 -12.55 -1.29 -47.61
CA THR A 508 -13.70 -1.64 -46.72
C THR A 508 -14.16 -3.07 -46.81
N ASP A 509 -13.75 -3.78 -47.87
CA ASP A 509 -14.16 -5.15 -48.14
C ASP A 509 -13.26 -6.19 -47.49
N VAL A 510 -12.13 -5.75 -46.91
CA VAL A 510 -11.17 -6.62 -46.24
C VAL A 510 -10.79 -6.07 -44.86
N GLU A 511 -10.57 -6.96 -43.93
CA GLU A 511 -9.93 -6.69 -42.64
C GLU A 511 -8.50 -7.23 -42.72
N VAL A 512 -7.56 -6.39 -42.33
CA VAL A 512 -6.13 -6.78 -42.27
C VAL A 512 -5.90 -7.43 -40.91
N LYS A 513 -5.47 -8.68 -40.90
CA LYS A 513 -5.05 -9.40 -39.70
C LYS A 513 -3.56 -9.74 -39.80
N ARG A 514 -2.88 -9.60 -38.70
CA ARG A 514 -1.55 -10.14 -38.51
C ARG A 514 -1.68 -11.41 -37.69
N VAL A 515 -1.16 -12.51 -38.17
CA VAL A 515 -1.24 -13.84 -37.56
C VAL A 515 0.18 -14.36 -37.37
N GLU A 516 0.47 -14.90 -36.23
CA GLU A 516 1.78 -15.44 -35.93
C GLU A 516 2.13 -16.56 -36.93
N ARG A 517 3.38 -16.64 -37.32
CA ARG A 517 3.93 -17.76 -38.09
C ARG A 517 4.02 -18.99 -37.18
N GLU A 518 3.92 -20.18 -37.79
CA GLU A 518 4.05 -21.43 -37.06
C GLU A 518 5.37 -21.49 -36.26
N GLY A 519 5.26 -21.88 -34.97
CA GLY A 519 6.40 -21.94 -34.06
C GLY A 519 6.65 -20.64 -33.28
N PHE A 520 5.90 -19.57 -33.53
CA PHE A 520 6.03 -18.33 -32.78
C PHE A 520 4.70 -17.94 -32.10
N ALA A 521 4.80 -17.24 -30.97
CA ALA A 521 3.67 -16.60 -30.34
C ALA A 521 4.08 -15.22 -29.82
N ALA A 522 3.22 -14.24 -29.99
CA ALA A 522 3.51 -12.84 -29.72
C ALA A 522 2.43 -12.16 -28.84
N GLN A 523 2.86 -11.19 -28.05
CA GLN A 523 1.99 -10.30 -27.29
C GLN A 523 2.53 -8.89 -27.34
N THR A 524 1.68 -7.93 -27.70
CA THR A 524 2.02 -6.50 -27.67
C THR A 524 1.63 -5.89 -26.35
N VAL A 525 2.53 -5.06 -25.81
CA VAL A 525 2.37 -4.27 -24.60
C VAL A 525 2.36 -2.80 -24.99
N GLU A 526 1.45 -2.01 -24.43
CA GLU A 526 1.39 -0.57 -24.62
C GLU A 526 2.16 0.10 -23.48
N THR A 527 3.12 0.95 -23.82
CA THR A 527 3.87 1.71 -22.81
C THR A 527 3.34 3.13 -22.70
N GLU A 528 3.14 3.61 -21.48
CA GLU A 528 2.89 5.02 -21.22
C GLU A 528 4.21 5.80 -21.32
N GLY A 529 4.41 6.56 -22.37
CA GLY A 529 5.55 7.46 -22.59
C GLY A 529 5.13 8.93 -22.69
N ASP A 530 6.09 9.84 -22.48
CA ASP A 530 5.87 11.28 -22.26
C ASP A 530 5.18 12.03 -23.42
N GLU A 531 5.09 11.49 -24.65
CA GLU A 531 4.32 12.14 -25.76
C GLU A 531 3.81 11.16 -26.83
N GLN A 532 4.24 9.87 -26.82
CA GLN A 532 3.76 8.86 -27.78
C GLN A 532 3.63 7.50 -27.10
N GLN A 533 2.47 6.86 -27.26
CA GLN A 533 2.31 5.46 -26.93
C GLN A 533 3.22 4.63 -27.82
N HIS A 534 4.23 3.98 -27.25
CA HIS A 534 5.05 3.01 -27.96
C HIS A 534 4.46 1.61 -27.74
N GLN A 535 4.29 0.89 -28.82
CA GLN A 535 3.93 -0.53 -28.77
C GLN A 535 5.19 -1.37 -28.80
N VAL A 536 5.41 -2.16 -27.77
CA VAL A 536 6.52 -3.12 -27.67
C VAL A 536 5.94 -4.51 -27.78
N SER A 537 6.44 -5.33 -28.68
CA SER A 537 5.97 -6.71 -28.82
C SER A 537 7.00 -7.68 -28.26
N LEU A 538 6.53 -8.61 -27.43
CA LEU A 538 7.29 -9.79 -27.02
C LEU A 538 6.93 -10.95 -27.93
N VAL A 539 7.93 -11.62 -28.47
CA VAL A 539 7.76 -12.85 -29.27
C VAL A 539 8.54 -13.97 -28.60
N LEU A 540 7.95 -15.16 -28.51
CA LEU A 540 8.60 -16.37 -28.00
C LEU A 540 8.66 -17.45 -29.06
N ASP A 541 9.82 -18.17 -29.13
CA ASP A 541 9.94 -19.41 -29.88
C ASP A 541 9.22 -20.55 -29.14
N MET A 542 8.20 -21.10 -29.75
CA MET A 542 7.36 -22.13 -29.16
C MET A 542 7.76 -23.55 -29.60
N ASN A 543 8.85 -23.71 -30.39
CA ASN A 543 9.32 -25.01 -30.85
C ASN A 543 9.97 -25.79 -29.71
N ASP A 544 9.65 -27.07 -29.61
CA ASP A 544 10.28 -27.98 -28.66
C ASP A 544 11.53 -28.65 -29.27
N THR A 545 12.57 -28.69 -28.45
CA THR A 545 13.78 -29.46 -28.76
C THR A 545 14.08 -30.48 -27.66
N PRO A 546 14.78 -31.57 -27.93
CA PRO A 546 15.16 -32.53 -26.89
C PRO A 546 15.89 -31.88 -25.70
N SER A 547 16.71 -30.86 -25.96
CA SER A 547 17.41 -30.11 -24.92
C SER A 547 16.44 -29.35 -24.01
N LEU A 548 15.44 -28.65 -24.57
CA LEU A 548 14.46 -27.89 -23.82
C LEU A 548 13.57 -28.82 -22.97
N LEU A 549 13.19 -29.97 -23.52
CA LEU A 549 12.42 -30.98 -22.80
C LEU A 549 13.20 -31.54 -21.60
N SER A 550 14.50 -31.83 -21.78
CA SER A 550 15.40 -32.26 -20.71
C SER A 550 15.48 -31.22 -19.58
N LYS A 551 15.69 -29.94 -19.92
CA LYS A 551 15.74 -28.83 -18.95
C LYS A 551 14.41 -28.63 -18.24
N GLY A 552 13.30 -28.76 -18.95
CA GLY A 552 11.95 -28.67 -18.35
C GLY A 552 11.74 -29.73 -17.28
N MET A 553 12.15 -30.97 -17.58
CA MET A 553 12.09 -32.09 -16.65
C MET A 553 12.98 -31.87 -15.42
N ALA A 554 14.23 -31.43 -15.62
CA ALA A 554 15.15 -31.12 -14.54
C ALA A 554 14.54 -30.12 -13.55
N ARG A 555 13.92 -29.05 -14.06
CA ARG A 555 13.22 -28.04 -13.22
C ARG A 555 12.05 -28.61 -12.45
N ASP A 556 11.28 -29.52 -13.05
CA ASP A 556 10.19 -30.18 -12.33
C ASP A 556 10.69 -31.08 -11.20
N ILE A 557 11.80 -31.81 -11.44
CA ILE A 557 12.45 -32.63 -10.40
C ILE A 557 12.93 -31.74 -9.24
N VAL A 558 13.72 -30.70 -9.54
CA VAL A 558 14.22 -29.75 -8.52
C VAL A 558 13.08 -29.20 -7.67
N ARG A 559 11.98 -28.77 -8.29
CA ARG A 559 10.82 -28.28 -7.54
C ARG A 559 10.24 -29.32 -6.58
N ARG A 560 10.12 -30.56 -7.04
CA ARG A 560 9.59 -31.65 -6.20
C ARG A 560 10.49 -31.91 -5.00
N VAL A 561 11.78 -32.00 -5.25
CA VAL A 561 12.78 -32.21 -4.20
C VAL A 561 12.78 -31.05 -3.20
N GLN A 562 12.75 -29.81 -3.67
CA GLN A 562 12.70 -28.63 -2.79
C GLN A 562 11.40 -28.56 -1.96
N ALA A 563 10.25 -28.95 -2.54
CA ALA A 563 9.01 -29.09 -1.77
C ALA A 563 9.15 -30.13 -0.66
N LYS A 564 9.75 -31.30 -0.96
CA LYS A 564 9.97 -32.35 0.03
C LYS A 564 10.96 -31.95 1.13
N ARG A 565 12.05 -31.24 0.78
CA ARG A 565 12.97 -30.67 1.76
C ARG A 565 12.25 -29.75 2.76
N LYS A 566 11.32 -28.92 2.27
CA LYS A 566 10.48 -28.06 3.10
C LYS A 566 9.53 -28.86 4.00
N ASP A 567 8.88 -29.89 3.45
CA ASP A 567 7.95 -30.74 4.22
C ASP A 567 8.67 -31.51 5.36
N LEU A 568 9.95 -31.81 5.14
CA LEU A 568 10.83 -32.46 6.12
C LEU A 568 11.52 -31.47 7.07
N ASP A 569 11.24 -30.18 6.95
CA ASP A 569 11.83 -29.08 7.74
C ASP A 569 13.37 -29.13 7.78
N LEU A 570 13.99 -29.43 6.63
CA LEU A 570 15.44 -29.50 6.53
C LEU A 570 16.06 -28.10 6.54
N ALA A 571 17.18 -27.97 7.25
CA ALA A 571 17.96 -26.73 7.23
C ALA A 571 18.40 -26.35 5.80
N ILE A 572 18.62 -25.06 5.57
CA ILE A 572 19.00 -24.54 4.24
C ILE A 572 20.30 -25.19 3.75
N GLU A 573 21.26 -25.39 4.67
CA GLU A 573 22.58 -25.96 4.37
C GLU A 573 22.59 -27.50 4.28
N ALA A 574 21.50 -28.14 4.66
CA ALA A 574 21.45 -29.61 4.73
C ALA A 574 21.67 -30.22 3.33
N THR A 575 22.61 -31.16 3.24
CA THR A 575 22.82 -32.01 2.06
C THR A 575 21.93 -33.24 2.12
N ILE A 576 21.57 -33.82 0.97
CA ILE A 576 20.74 -35.00 0.83
C ILE A 576 21.41 -36.01 -0.10
N ASP A 577 21.04 -37.28 0.02
CA ASP A 577 21.26 -38.28 -1.01
C ASP A 577 19.96 -38.46 -1.81
N LEU A 578 20.03 -38.36 -3.12
CA LEU A 578 18.89 -38.32 -4.02
C LEU A 578 18.94 -39.46 -5.01
N GLU A 579 17.94 -40.30 -5.03
CA GLU A 579 17.76 -41.34 -6.03
C GLU A 579 16.49 -41.09 -6.84
N ILE A 580 16.57 -41.14 -8.16
CA ILE A 580 15.49 -40.79 -9.10
C ILE A 580 15.26 -41.96 -10.04
N TRP A 581 14.03 -42.47 -10.09
CA TRP A 581 13.56 -43.47 -11.05
C TRP A 581 12.58 -42.82 -12.01
N MET A 582 12.80 -42.99 -13.32
CA MET A 582 11.95 -42.42 -14.39
C MET A 582 11.36 -43.55 -15.23
N GLU A 583 10.02 -43.68 -15.25
CA GLU A 583 9.36 -44.75 -16.02
C GLU A 583 9.37 -44.49 -17.54
N HIS A 584 9.03 -43.26 -17.96
CA HIS A 584 8.89 -42.85 -19.35
C HIS A 584 9.44 -41.44 -19.53
N ALA A 585 10.73 -41.27 -19.50
CA ALA A 585 11.31 -39.93 -19.69
C ALA A 585 12.07 -39.84 -21.00
N PRO A 586 12.04 -38.69 -21.69
CA PRO A 586 13.08 -38.39 -22.67
C PRO A 586 14.45 -38.49 -22.00
N GLU A 587 15.45 -38.89 -22.74
CA GLU A 587 16.82 -38.99 -22.20
C GLU A 587 17.24 -37.64 -21.59
N MET A 588 17.39 -37.60 -20.27
CA MET A 588 17.86 -36.39 -19.62
C MET A 588 19.34 -36.19 -19.89
N MET A 589 19.72 -34.99 -20.36
CA MET A 589 21.09 -34.66 -20.70
C MET A 589 21.98 -34.66 -19.46
N ALA A 590 23.25 -35.03 -19.61
CA ALA A 590 24.19 -35.15 -18.49
C ALA A 590 24.33 -33.85 -17.69
N GLY A 591 24.42 -32.70 -18.37
CA GLY A 591 24.50 -31.39 -17.72
C GLY A 591 23.23 -31.04 -16.90
N ASP A 592 22.04 -31.48 -17.35
CA ASP A 592 20.79 -31.25 -16.61
C ASP A 592 20.71 -32.12 -15.35
N ARG A 593 21.27 -33.33 -15.36
CA ARG A 593 21.40 -34.22 -14.18
C ARG A 593 22.34 -33.60 -13.12
N GLU A 594 23.47 -33.05 -13.60
CA GLU A 594 24.42 -32.34 -12.74
C GLU A 594 23.79 -31.07 -12.11
N TRP A 595 23.03 -30.34 -12.92
CA TRP A 595 22.28 -29.18 -12.44
C TRP A 595 21.23 -29.55 -11.36
N VAL A 596 20.51 -30.67 -11.54
CA VAL A 596 19.57 -31.19 -10.49
C VAL A 596 20.32 -31.46 -9.19
N ALA A 597 21.48 -32.12 -9.23
CA ALA A 597 22.28 -32.40 -8.04
C ALA A 597 22.69 -31.10 -7.30
N THR A 598 23.15 -30.11 -8.05
CA THR A 598 23.55 -28.80 -7.52
C THR A 598 22.39 -28.06 -6.88
N GLU A 599 21.30 -27.88 -7.60
CA GLU A 599 20.12 -27.11 -7.15
C GLU A 599 19.39 -27.78 -5.96
N THR A 600 19.53 -29.09 -5.80
CA THR A 600 18.95 -29.83 -4.67
C THR A 600 19.89 -30.00 -3.49
N ARG A 601 21.14 -29.53 -3.61
CA ARG A 601 22.24 -29.77 -2.64
C ARG A 601 22.42 -31.27 -2.36
N ALA A 602 22.35 -32.10 -3.41
CA ALA A 602 22.55 -33.52 -3.29
C ALA A 602 24.05 -33.87 -3.19
N ALA A 603 24.45 -34.52 -2.09
CA ALA A 603 25.79 -35.04 -1.92
C ALA A 603 26.03 -36.26 -2.86
N ALA A 604 24.99 -37.05 -3.06
CA ALA A 604 24.91 -38.10 -4.09
C ALA A 604 23.60 -37.96 -4.85
N CYS A 605 23.64 -38.00 -6.18
CA CYS A 605 22.46 -37.97 -7.03
C CYS A 605 22.53 -39.07 -8.07
N VAL A 606 21.65 -40.06 -7.96
CA VAL A 606 21.65 -41.25 -8.82
C VAL A 606 20.37 -41.27 -9.64
N PHE A 607 20.51 -41.32 -10.95
CA PHE A 607 19.43 -41.54 -11.91
C PHE A 607 19.43 -43.00 -12.36
N HIS A 608 18.37 -43.72 -12.02
CA HIS A 608 18.21 -45.11 -12.38
C HIS A 608 17.67 -45.25 -13.82
N GLU A 609 18.09 -46.30 -14.52
CA GLU A 609 17.62 -46.56 -15.88
C GLU A 609 16.12 -46.90 -15.92
N SER A 610 15.48 -46.62 -17.07
CA SER A 610 14.08 -46.93 -17.33
C SER A 610 13.82 -48.44 -17.11
N GLY A 611 12.85 -48.76 -16.24
CA GLY A 611 12.49 -50.13 -15.86
C GLY A 611 13.15 -50.65 -14.58
N ALA A 612 14.08 -49.91 -13.95
CA ALA A 612 14.55 -50.23 -12.59
C ALA A 612 13.42 -50.09 -11.58
N GLN A 613 13.32 -51.05 -10.66
CA GLN A 613 12.27 -50.97 -9.62
C GLN A 613 12.67 -49.95 -8.54
N PRO A 614 11.76 -48.99 -8.21
CA PRO A 614 12.00 -48.04 -7.13
C PRO A 614 12.08 -48.75 -5.78
N ALA A 615 12.79 -48.14 -4.84
CA ALA A 615 12.83 -48.59 -3.46
C ALA A 615 11.41 -48.60 -2.82
N ALA A 616 11.20 -49.47 -1.83
CA ALA A 616 9.86 -49.66 -1.22
C ALA A 616 9.30 -48.40 -0.53
N ASP A 617 10.16 -47.49 -0.13
CA ASP A 617 9.84 -46.21 0.52
C ASP A 617 9.93 -45.00 -0.40
N SER A 618 10.07 -45.21 -1.73
CA SER A 618 10.10 -44.14 -2.70
C SER A 618 8.74 -43.47 -2.88
N GLU A 619 8.73 -42.16 -3.07
CA GLU A 619 7.53 -41.36 -3.35
C GLU A 619 7.36 -41.18 -4.85
N ARG A 620 6.17 -41.51 -5.36
CA ARG A 620 5.86 -41.41 -6.80
C ARG A 620 5.26 -40.05 -7.13
N PHE A 621 5.81 -39.40 -8.13
CA PHE A 621 5.27 -38.15 -8.68
C PHE A 621 4.99 -38.30 -10.16
N GLU A 622 3.88 -37.73 -10.59
CA GLU A 622 3.54 -37.59 -12.01
C GLU A 622 4.14 -36.28 -12.54
N VAL A 623 4.93 -36.37 -13.58
CA VAL A 623 5.48 -35.25 -14.35
C VAL A 623 4.90 -35.38 -15.74
N ASP A 624 4.18 -34.38 -16.21
CA ASP A 624 3.65 -34.29 -17.58
C ASP A 624 2.44 -35.13 -17.93
N GLY A 625 1.68 -35.64 -16.92
CA GLY A 625 0.57 -36.55 -17.17
C GLY A 625 1.03 -37.93 -17.63
N THR A 626 2.29 -38.24 -17.39
CA THR A 626 2.92 -39.56 -17.63
C THR A 626 3.41 -40.17 -16.33
#